data_b984d0295635b5a68a1dbbbe60435da7
#
_entry.id   b984d0295635b5a68a1dbbbe60435da7
#
_cell.length_a   1.000
_cell.length_b   1.000
_cell.length_c   1.000
_cell.angle_alpha   90.00
_cell.angle_beta   90.00
_cell.angle_gamma   90.00
#
_symmetry.space_group_name_H-M   'P 1'
#
loop_
_entity.id
_entity.type
_entity.pdbx_description
1 polymer ?
#
loop_
_entity_poly.entity_id
_entity_poly.type
_entity_poly.pdbx_seq_one_letter_code
_entity_poly.pdbx_strand_id
1 'polypeptide(L)'
;PSSYEEEVIIDTLKKVLAEDKDKWHRTVAEWKGVSEETTTGVHRLYQMQEAGELLVPAINVNDSCTKSKFDNLYGCRESLADGIKRATDVMIAGKVVVVCGYGDVGKGCAASMRSYGARVIVTEIDPICALQAAMEGFEVKTVESALGEGNIFVTCTGNCDIITLEHMERMRDQAIVCNIGHFDNEIQMARLEKSGAVKTNIKPQVDKFTFPDGHSIFVLAEGRLVNLGCATGHPSFVMSNSFTNQCLAQMELWQEKLEVGVYRLPKHLDEEVARLHLDNLGVELTRLTEKQADYIGVSPDGPYKAEHYRY
;
A
#
# COMPACT_ATOMS: atom_id res chain seq x y z
N PRO A 1 2.31 -17.75 -18.85
CA PRO A 1 2.22 -16.37 -18.36
C PRO A 1 0.78 -15.89 -18.39
N SER A 2 0.38 -15.14 -17.38
CA SER A 2 -0.96 -14.57 -17.25
C SER A 2 -1.03 -13.11 -17.73
N SER A 3 0.13 -12.48 -17.92
CA SER A 3 0.28 -11.09 -18.39
C SER A 3 1.45 -10.96 -19.37
N TYR A 4 1.48 -9.83 -20.08
CA TYR A 4 2.60 -9.49 -20.98
C TYR A 4 3.92 -9.31 -20.20
N GLU A 5 3.86 -8.71 -19.03
CA GLU A 5 5.03 -8.53 -18.15
C GLU A 5 5.60 -9.87 -17.72
N GLU A 6 4.74 -10.83 -17.34
CA GLU A 6 5.16 -12.18 -16.97
C GLU A 6 5.79 -12.92 -18.16
N GLU A 7 5.29 -12.74 -19.37
CA GLU A 7 5.86 -13.29 -20.60
C GLU A 7 7.30 -12.75 -20.80
N VAL A 8 7.51 -11.44 -20.68
CA VAL A 8 8.83 -10.81 -20.81
C VAL A 8 9.80 -11.32 -19.74
N ILE A 9 9.35 -11.49 -18.50
CA ILE A 9 10.16 -12.05 -17.41
C ILE A 9 10.57 -13.48 -17.75
N ILE A 10 9.63 -14.33 -18.13
CA ILE A 10 9.91 -15.73 -18.46
C ILE A 10 10.89 -15.85 -19.64
N ASP A 11 10.71 -15.05 -20.69
CA ASP A 11 11.59 -15.06 -21.85
C ASP A 11 13.01 -14.57 -21.49
N THR A 12 13.11 -13.60 -20.59
CA THR A 12 14.41 -13.13 -20.07
C THR A 12 15.09 -14.23 -19.25
N LEU A 13 14.37 -14.91 -18.38
CA LEU A 13 14.89 -16.04 -17.61
C LEU A 13 15.35 -17.19 -18.51
N LYS A 14 14.61 -17.52 -19.56
CA LYS A 14 14.99 -18.55 -20.56
C LYS A 14 16.26 -18.17 -21.31
N LYS A 15 16.44 -16.91 -21.70
CA LYS A 15 17.69 -16.44 -22.34
C LYS A 15 18.87 -16.61 -21.41
N VAL A 16 18.76 -16.15 -20.17
CA VAL A 16 19.82 -16.31 -19.17
C VAL A 16 20.16 -17.79 -18.92
N LEU A 17 19.12 -18.65 -18.84
CA LEU A 17 19.32 -20.09 -18.67
C LEU A 17 20.00 -20.74 -19.87
N ALA A 18 19.79 -20.25 -21.10
CA ALA A 18 20.46 -20.73 -22.30
C ALA A 18 21.94 -20.33 -22.34
N GLU A 19 22.29 -19.16 -21.80
CA GLU A 19 23.65 -18.65 -21.71
C GLU A 19 24.47 -19.32 -20.59
N ASP A 20 23.84 -19.52 -19.41
CA ASP A 20 24.45 -20.12 -18.23
C ASP A 20 23.44 -20.97 -17.47
N LYS A 21 23.47 -22.27 -17.70
CA LYS A 21 22.55 -23.26 -17.12
C LYS A 21 22.62 -23.35 -15.60
N ASP A 22 23.75 -23.04 -15.01
CA ASP A 22 24.00 -23.22 -13.58
C ASP A 22 23.89 -21.90 -12.79
N LYS A 23 23.64 -20.77 -13.47
CA LYS A 23 23.59 -19.45 -12.83
C LYS A 23 22.66 -19.44 -11.62
N TRP A 24 21.41 -19.85 -11.84
CA TRP A 24 20.39 -19.81 -10.79
C TRP A 24 20.68 -20.81 -9.66
N HIS A 25 21.20 -21.98 -9.96
CA HIS A 25 21.60 -22.97 -8.96
C HIS A 25 22.71 -22.42 -8.05
N ARG A 26 23.69 -21.75 -8.62
CA ARG A 26 24.77 -21.11 -7.84
C ARG A 26 24.23 -19.97 -6.97
N THR A 27 23.35 -19.16 -7.53
CA THR A 27 22.72 -18.06 -6.79
C THR A 27 21.92 -18.57 -5.58
N VAL A 28 21.10 -19.59 -5.79
CA VAL A 28 20.27 -20.18 -4.72
C VAL A 28 21.13 -20.87 -3.65
N ALA A 29 22.26 -21.47 -4.01
CA ALA A 29 23.16 -22.12 -3.06
C ALA A 29 23.75 -21.17 -2.00
N GLU A 30 23.89 -19.87 -2.34
CA GLU A 30 24.38 -18.84 -1.42
C GLU A 30 23.26 -18.03 -0.77
N TRP A 31 22.03 -18.26 -1.17
CA TRP A 31 20.87 -17.49 -0.74
C TRP A 31 20.44 -17.86 0.68
N LYS A 32 20.45 -16.91 1.61
CA LYS A 32 20.11 -17.13 3.02
C LYS A 32 18.63 -16.91 3.31
N GLY A 33 17.97 -16.08 2.53
CA GLY A 33 16.57 -15.76 2.72
C GLY A 33 16.18 -14.47 2.01
N VAL A 34 14.91 -14.08 2.17
CA VAL A 34 14.35 -12.82 1.64
C VAL A 34 13.62 -12.07 2.73
N SER A 35 13.59 -10.76 2.63
CA SER A 35 12.67 -9.92 3.40
C SER A 35 11.75 -9.18 2.43
N GLU A 36 10.45 -9.22 2.69
CA GLU A 36 9.42 -8.64 1.82
C GLU A 36 8.69 -7.50 2.51
N GLU A 37 8.65 -6.35 1.83
CA GLU A 37 8.09 -5.11 2.37
C GLU A 37 6.62 -4.91 2.04
N THR A 38 6.12 -5.48 0.95
CA THR A 38 4.79 -5.12 0.43
C THR A 38 3.76 -6.22 0.63
N THR A 39 2.49 -5.81 0.83
CA THR A 39 1.36 -6.73 1.06
C THR A 39 1.23 -7.79 -0.04
N THR A 40 1.36 -7.40 -1.31
CA THR A 40 1.21 -8.31 -2.45
C THR A 40 2.36 -9.33 -2.52
N GLY A 41 3.59 -8.90 -2.25
CA GLY A 41 4.75 -9.78 -2.22
C GLY A 41 4.65 -10.79 -1.07
N VAL A 42 4.24 -10.34 0.11
CA VAL A 42 3.98 -11.22 1.27
C VAL A 42 2.90 -12.25 0.95
N HIS A 43 1.79 -11.84 0.31
CA HIS A 43 0.76 -12.78 -0.11
C HIS A 43 1.32 -13.85 -1.07
N ARG A 44 2.19 -13.44 -2.00
CA ARG A 44 2.88 -14.38 -2.92
C ARG A 44 3.79 -15.36 -2.17
N LEU A 45 4.52 -14.90 -1.15
CA LEU A 45 5.36 -15.76 -0.33
C LEU A 45 4.54 -16.82 0.41
N TYR A 46 3.38 -16.46 0.99
CA TYR A 46 2.48 -17.43 1.62
C TYR A 46 1.93 -18.44 0.61
N GLN A 47 1.54 -18.01 -0.58
CA GLN A 47 1.10 -18.92 -1.66
C GLN A 47 2.21 -19.91 -2.05
N MET A 48 3.46 -19.43 -2.20
CA MET A 48 4.60 -20.29 -2.50
C MET A 48 4.88 -21.27 -1.35
N GLN A 49 4.76 -20.85 -0.10
CA GLN A 49 4.88 -21.74 1.06
C GLN A 49 3.81 -22.84 1.05
N GLU A 50 2.55 -22.49 0.83
CA GLU A 50 1.43 -23.44 0.76
C GLU A 50 1.59 -24.43 -0.41
N ALA A 51 2.14 -23.96 -1.55
CA ALA A 51 2.43 -24.80 -2.70
C ALA A 51 3.70 -25.66 -2.54
N GLY A 52 4.51 -25.44 -1.47
CA GLY A 52 5.81 -26.10 -1.30
C GLY A 52 6.89 -25.63 -2.29
N GLU A 53 6.73 -24.45 -2.84
CA GLU A 53 7.63 -23.85 -3.84
C GLU A 53 8.61 -22.82 -3.24
N LEU A 54 8.45 -22.45 -1.97
CA LEU A 54 9.35 -21.54 -1.28
C LEU A 54 10.72 -22.22 -1.06
N LEU A 55 11.79 -21.58 -1.53
CA LEU A 55 13.13 -22.18 -1.54
C LEU A 55 13.99 -21.80 -0.33
N VAL A 56 13.67 -20.68 0.32
CA VAL A 56 14.47 -20.10 1.41
C VAL A 56 13.54 -19.52 2.47
N PRO A 57 14.00 -19.29 3.72
CA PRO A 57 13.23 -18.57 4.70
C PRO A 57 12.93 -17.14 4.22
N ALA A 58 11.74 -16.66 4.54
CA ALA A 58 11.28 -15.32 4.18
C ALA A 58 10.78 -14.57 5.43
N ILE A 59 11.16 -13.31 5.59
CA ILE A 59 10.62 -12.45 6.65
C ILE A 59 9.61 -11.46 6.05
N ASN A 60 8.39 -11.54 6.52
CA ASN A 60 7.32 -10.61 6.25
C ASN A 60 7.53 -9.33 7.06
N VAL A 61 8.17 -8.34 6.46
CA VAL A 61 8.38 -7.01 7.04
C VAL A 61 7.12 -6.15 6.95
N ASN A 62 6.29 -6.37 5.92
CA ASN A 62 5.05 -5.60 5.75
C ASN A 62 4.17 -5.59 7.00
N ASP A 63 4.10 -6.71 7.73
CA ASP A 63 3.24 -6.86 8.89
C ASP A 63 3.91 -6.45 10.21
N SER A 64 5.14 -5.95 10.20
CA SER A 64 5.71 -5.22 11.33
C SER A 64 4.87 -3.99 11.62
N CYS A 65 4.59 -3.71 12.91
CA CYS A 65 3.74 -2.56 13.27
C CYS A 65 4.39 -1.24 12.85
N THR A 66 5.70 -1.11 13.01
CA THR A 66 6.48 0.06 12.59
C THR A 66 6.60 0.21 11.07
N LYS A 67 6.16 -0.81 10.28
CA LYS A 67 6.00 -0.70 8.83
C LYS A 67 4.54 -0.41 8.48
N SER A 68 3.62 -1.34 8.73
CA SER A 68 2.23 -1.25 8.25
C SER A 68 1.46 -0.09 8.85
N LYS A 69 1.66 0.22 10.13
CA LYS A 69 0.98 1.33 10.83
C LYS A 69 1.67 2.68 10.61
N PHE A 70 2.79 2.71 9.92
CA PHE A 70 3.55 3.93 9.62
C PHE A 70 3.59 4.22 8.12
N ASP A 71 4.27 3.40 7.34
CA ASP A 71 4.37 3.53 5.88
C ASP A 71 2.99 3.57 5.21
N ASN A 72 2.21 2.50 5.37
CA ASN A 72 0.91 2.39 4.73
C ASN A 72 -0.08 3.47 5.22
N LEU A 73 -0.03 3.83 6.51
CA LEU A 73 -0.94 4.79 7.12
C LEU A 73 -0.47 6.23 6.92
N TYR A 74 0.66 6.59 7.54
CA TYR A 74 1.16 7.98 7.53
C TYR A 74 1.79 8.35 6.19
N GLY A 75 2.47 7.41 5.53
CA GLY A 75 3.04 7.63 4.20
C GLY A 75 1.96 7.97 3.18
N CYS A 76 0.89 7.18 3.12
CA CYS A 76 -0.24 7.45 2.21
C CYS A 76 -1.04 8.69 2.62
N ARG A 77 -1.11 8.98 3.93
CA ARG A 77 -1.76 10.20 4.44
C ARG A 77 -1.14 11.48 3.87
N GLU A 78 0.17 11.51 3.71
CA GLU A 78 0.86 12.67 3.12
C GLU A 78 0.93 12.59 1.60
N SER A 79 1.35 11.43 1.07
CA SER A 79 1.71 11.31 -0.35
C SER A 79 0.50 11.29 -1.29
N LEU A 80 -0.70 10.89 -0.84
CA LEU A 80 -1.91 10.98 -1.65
C LEU A 80 -2.22 12.44 -2.03
N ALA A 81 -2.25 13.30 -1.01
CA ALA A 81 -2.55 14.72 -1.22
C ALA A 81 -1.48 15.39 -2.09
N ASP A 82 -0.21 15.05 -1.88
CA ASP A 82 0.91 15.55 -2.68
C ASP A 82 0.74 15.15 -4.16
N GLY A 83 0.42 13.88 -4.43
CA GLY A 83 0.17 13.38 -5.79
C GLY A 83 -0.99 14.10 -6.49
N ILE A 84 -2.14 14.19 -5.83
CA ILE A 84 -3.33 14.87 -6.40
C ILE A 84 -3.04 16.36 -6.66
N LYS A 85 -2.42 17.07 -5.72
CA LYS A 85 -2.17 18.51 -5.82
C LYS A 85 -1.12 18.84 -6.87
N ARG A 86 -0.06 18.07 -7.00
CA ARG A 86 0.94 18.25 -8.06
C ARG A 86 0.35 17.93 -9.45
N ALA A 87 -0.52 16.91 -9.51
CA ALA A 87 -1.16 16.52 -10.76
C ALA A 87 -2.17 17.56 -11.25
N THR A 88 -3.02 18.11 -10.39
CA THR A 88 -4.27 18.74 -10.83
C THR A 88 -4.43 20.21 -10.45
N ASP A 89 -3.69 20.70 -9.46
CA ASP A 89 -3.93 22.05 -8.89
C ASP A 89 -5.35 22.24 -8.35
N VAL A 90 -6.08 21.15 -8.07
CA VAL A 90 -7.47 21.19 -7.62
C VAL A 90 -7.56 21.57 -6.13
N MET A 91 -8.54 22.39 -5.79
CA MET A 91 -8.89 22.67 -4.41
C MET A 91 -9.65 21.46 -3.83
N ILE A 92 -9.08 20.78 -2.83
CA ILE A 92 -9.68 19.60 -2.21
C ILE A 92 -10.85 19.97 -1.29
N ALA A 93 -10.75 21.11 -0.60
CA ALA A 93 -11.81 21.58 0.29
C ALA A 93 -13.15 21.71 -0.45
N GLY A 94 -14.23 21.21 0.18
CA GLY A 94 -15.58 21.20 -0.38
C GLY A 94 -15.83 20.12 -1.44
N LYS A 95 -14.83 19.30 -1.80
CA LYS A 95 -15.02 18.16 -2.70
C LYS A 95 -15.56 16.95 -1.96
N VAL A 96 -16.23 16.07 -2.68
CA VAL A 96 -16.55 14.72 -2.23
C VAL A 96 -15.46 13.79 -2.71
N VAL A 97 -14.75 13.15 -1.78
CA VAL A 97 -13.70 12.19 -2.07
C VAL A 97 -14.17 10.80 -1.69
N VAL A 98 -14.19 9.88 -2.65
CA VAL A 98 -14.55 8.47 -2.46
C VAL A 98 -13.25 7.69 -2.32
N VAL A 99 -13.02 7.11 -1.15
CA VAL A 99 -11.86 6.26 -0.84
C VAL A 99 -12.32 4.80 -0.85
N CYS A 100 -11.83 4.05 -1.82
CA CYS A 100 -12.18 2.65 -2.01
C CYS A 100 -11.19 1.77 -1.23
N GLY A 101 -11.62 1.27 -0.08
CA GLY A 101 -10.85 0.51 0.91
C GLY A 101 -10.60 1.31 2.20
N TYR A 102 -10.60 0.60 3.36
CA TYR A 102 -10.34 1.20 4.68
C TYR A 102 -9.36 0.36 5.52
N GLY A 103 -8.42 -0.30 4.86
CA GLY A 103 -7.20 -0.83 5.46
C GLY A 103 -6.27 0.31 5.91
N ASP A 104 -5.02 0.03 6.23
CA ASP A 104 -4.08 1.06 6.71
C ASP A 104 -3.89 2.19 5.68
N VAL A 105 -3.79 1.86 4.39
CA VAL A 105 -3.72 2.85 3.30
C VAL A 105 -4.99 3.69 3.26
N GLY A 106 -6.16 3.08 3.25
CA GLY A 106 -7.44 3.78 3.18
C GLY A 106 -7.69 4.68 4.38
N LYS A 107 -7.31 4.26 5.58
CA LYS A 107 -7.36 5.08 6.80
C LYS A 107 -6.51 6.35 6.67
N GLY A 108 -5.28 6.20 6.17
CA GLY A 108 -4.41 7.34 5.88
C GLY A 108 -5.01 8.28 4.85
N CYS A 109 -5.49 7.75 3.73
CA CYS A 109 -6.11 8.51 2.65
C CYS A 109 -7.37 9.28 3.11
N ALA A 110 -8.29 8.60 3.81
CA ALA A 110 -9.52 9.20 4.30
C ALA A 110 -9.23 10.33 5.31
N ALA A 111 -8.33 10.10 6.27
CA ALA A 111 -7.90 11.10 7.22
C ALA A 111 -7.26 12.32 6.53
N SER A 112 -6.40 12.09 5.53
CA SER A 112 -5.77 13.15 4.72
C SER A 112 -6.82 14.02 4.04
N MET A 113 -7.71 13.43 3.26
CA MET A 113 -8.72 14.17 2.50
C MET A 113 -9.67 14.94 3.42
N ARG A 114 -10.08 14.35 4.54
CA ARG A 114 -10.88 15.05 5.57
C ARG A 114 -10.14 16.25 6.15
N SER A 115 -8.83 16.13 6.41
CA SER A 115 -8.02 17.24 6.93
C SER A 115 -7.91 18.43 5.97
N TYR A 116 -8.01 18.18 4.66
CA TYR A 116 -8.09 19.23 3.63
C TYR A 116 -9.50 19.81 3.46
N GLY A 117 -10.49 19.38 4.26
CA GLY A 117 -11.86 19.90 4.21
C GLY A 117 -12.74 19.21 3.15
N ALA A 118 -12.39 18.03 2.69
CA ALA A 118 -13.26 17.22 1.86
C ALA A 118 -14.34 16.50 2.69
N ARG A 119 -15.50 16.25 2.09
CA ARG A 119 -16.43 15.24 2.55
C ARG A 119 -15.96 13.88 2.02
N VAL A 120 -15.65 12.97 2.91
CA VAL A 120 -15.10 11.66 2.54
C VAL A 120 -16.18 10.59 2.64
N ILE A 121 -16.30 9.80 1.59
CA ILE A 121 -17.09 8.56 1.53
C ILE A 121 -16.08 7.42 1.45
N VAL A 122 -16.29 6.38 2.24
CA VAL A 122 -15.49 5.16 2.25
C VAL A 122 -16.30 4.03 1.62
N THR A 123 -15.67 3.20 0.80
CA THR A 123 -16.24 1.92 0.36
C THR A 123 -15.42 0.79 0.92
N GLU A 124 -16.07 -0.25 1.45
CA GLU A 124 -15.36 -1.33 2.13
C GLU A 124 -16.16 -2.64 2.08
N ILE A 125 -15.46 -3.77 2.03
CA ILE A 125 -16.04 -5.12 2.05
C ILE A 125 -15.91 -5.77 3.43
N ASP A 126 -14.85 -5.42 4.20
CA ASP A 126 -14.64 -5.94 5.55
C ASP A 126 -15.57 -5.21 6.53
N PRO A 127 -16.49 -5.94 7.20
CA PRO A 127 -17.44 -5.32 8.13
C PRO A 127 -16.75 -4.66 9.34
N ILE A 128 -15.57 -5.11 9.75
CA ILE A 128 -14.81 -4.51 10.85
C ILE A 128 -14.24 -3.16 10.39
N CYS A 129 -13.60 -3.12 9.23
CA CYS A 129 -13.07 -1.88 8.66
C CYS A 129 -14.19 -0.88 8.33
N ALA A 130 -15.33 -1.35 7.79
CA ALA A 130 -16.50 -0.53 7.54
C ALA A 130 -17.07 0.09 8.84
N LEU A 131 -17.16 -0.71 9.91
CA LEU A 131 -17.60 -0.22 11.22
C LEU A 131 -16.61 0.81 11.79
N GLN A 132 -15.29 0.57 11.66
CA GLN A 132 -14.28 1.55 12.07
C GLN A 132 -14.44 2.87 11.31
N ALA A 133 -14.63 2.83 9.98
CA ALA A 133 -14.87 4.02 9.18
C ALA A 133 -16.11 4.80 9.66
N ALA A 134 -17.22 4.10 9.95
CA ALA A 134 -18.43 4.70 10.47
C ALA A 134 -18.22 5.35 11.86
N MET A 135 -17.47 4.69 12.75
CA MET A 135 -17.13 5.23 14.08
C MET A 135 -16.22 6.46 14.01
N GLU A 136 -15.36 6.53 12.99
CA GLU A 136 -14.55 7.72 12.68
C GLU A 136 -15.38 8.86 12.05
N GLY A 137 -16.67 8.64 11.80
CA GLY A 137 -17.60 9.64 11.25
C GLY A 137 -17.54 9.77 9.72
N PHE A 138 -17.00 8.78 9.03
CA PHE A 138 -17.10 8.71 7.57
C PHE A 138 -18.43 8.10 7.13
N GLU A 139 -18.93 8.57 6.01
CA GLU A 139 -20.06 7.93 5.34
C GLU A 139 -19.53 6.66 4.64
N VAL A 140 -20.19 5.52 4.85
CA VAL A 140 -19.82 4.24 4.21
C VAL A 140 -20.89 3.86 3.21
N LYS A 141 -20.51 3.69 1.94
CA LYS A 141 -21.40 3.36 0.81
C LYS A 141 -20.73 2.37 -0.15
N THR A 142 -21.47 1.90 -1.13
CA THR A 142 -20.88 1.24 -2.30
C THR A 142 -20.37 2.27 -3.31
N VAL A 143 -19.45 1.85 -4.19
CA VAL A 143 -18.95 2.71 -5.27
C VAL A 143 -20.09 3.23 -6.12
N GLU A 144 -21.01 2.34 -6.51
CA GLU A 144 -22.17 2.66 -7.38
C GLU A 144 -23.08 3.74 -6.77
N SER A 145 -23.23 3.72 -5.44
CA SER A 145 -24.03 4.71 -4.72
C SER A 145 -23.35 6.09 -4.64
N ALA A 146 -22.02 6.13 -4.77
CA ALA A 146 -21.21 7.34 -4.68
C ALA A 146 -20.91 8.01 -6.03
N LEU A 147 -21.16 7.32 -7.17
CA LEU A 147 -20.77 7.81 -8.51
C LEU A 147 -21.31 9.20 -8.84
N GLY A 148 -22.59 9.47 -8.50
CA GLY A 148 -23.26 10.73 -8.82
C GLY A 148 -22.81 11.93 -7.96
N GLU A 149 -22.07 11.70 -6.87
CA GLU A 149 -21.64 12.77 -5.96
C GLU A 149 -20.12 12.90 -5.83
N GLY A 150 -19.37 11.82 -6.13
CA GLY A 150 -17.91 11.80 -6.04
C GLY A 150 -17.23 12.76 -7.03
N ASN A 151 -16.33 13.59 -6.51
CA ASN A 151 -15.46 14.44 -7.33
C ASN A 151 -14.09 13.84 -7.54
N ILE A 152 -13.59 13.10 -6.55
CA ILE A 152 -12.29 12.43 -6.57
C ILE A 152 -12.51 10.99 -6.11
N PHE A 153 -12.03 10.03 -6.87
CA PHE A 153 -12.07 8.61 -6.55
C PHE A 153 -10.65 8.11 -6.36
N VAL A 154 -10.40 7.46 -5.23
CA VAL A 154 -9.08 6.93 -4.84
C VAL A 154 -9.22 5.46 -4.55
N THR A 155 -8.56 4.60 -5.31
CA THR A 155 -8.51 3.15 -5.03
C THR A 155 -7.30 2.81 -4.17
N CYS A 156 -7.48 1.92 -3.19
CA CYS A 156 -6.44 1.53 -2.23
C CYS A 156 -6.71 0.15 -1.60
N THR A 157 -7.25 -0.78 -2.39
CA THR A 157 -7.69 -2.08 -1.90
C THR A 157 -6.65 -3.18 -2.05
N GLY A 158 -5.69 -3.02 -2.98
CA GLY A 158 -4.78 -4.09 -3.39
C GLY A 158 -5.46 -5.22 -4.17
N ASN A 159 -6.68 -4.99 -4.65
CA ASN A 159 -7.48 -5.93 -5.44
C ASN A 159 -7.51 -5.48 -6.92
N CYS A 160 -8.42 -5.98 -7.72
CA CYS A 160 -8.61 -5.60 -9.12
C CYS A 160 -10.04 -5.12 -9.38
N ASP A 161 -10.20 -4.38 -10.49
CA ASP A 161 -11.51 -3.94 -11.02
C ASP A 161 -12.40 -3.20 -10.00
N ILE A 162 -11.81 -2.40 -9.15
CA ILE A 162 -12.54 -1.59 -8.16
C ILE A 162 -13.30 -0.45 -8.84
N ILE A 163 -12.64 0.21 -9.79
CA ILE A 163 -13.28 1.18 -10.68
C ILE A 163 -13.35 0.59 -12.07
N THR A 164 -14.56 0.20 -12.47
CA THR A 164 -14.84 -0.38 -13.78
C THR A 164 -15.12 0.69 -14.84
N LEU A 165 -15.17 0.31 -16.11
CA LEU A 165 -15.58 1.20 -17.19
C LEU A 165 -17.00 1.75 -16.95
N GLU A 166 -17.92 0.88 -16.52
CA GLU A 166 -19.31 1.25 -16.23
C GLU A 166 -19.43 2.26 -15.08
N HIS A 167 -18.49 2.22 -14.11
CA HIS A 167 -18.38 3.25 -13.09
C HIS A 167 -17.93 4.58 -13.70
N MET A 168 -16.87 4.56 -14.51
CA MET A 168 -16.30 5.76 -15.13
C MET A 168 -17.29 6.46 -16.07
N GLU A 169 -18.10 5.71 -16.81
CA GLU A 169 -19.17 6.23 -17.68
C GLU A 169 -20.29 6.93 -16.89
N ARG A 170 -20.46 6.64 -15.60
CA ARG A 170 -21.52 7.17 -14.74
C ARG A 170 -21.02 8.21 -13.73
N MET A 171 -19.70 8.45 -13.68
CA MET A 171 -19.13 9.49 -12.84
C MET A 171 -19.58 10.88 -13.29
N ARG A 172 -19.49 11.82 -12.39
CA ARG A 172 -19.74 13.24 -12.71
C ARG A 172 -18.73 13.72 -13.73
N ASP A 173 -19.15 14.71 -14.55
CA ASP A 173 -18.21 15.43 -15.41
C ASP A 173 -17.05 16.02 -14.59
N GLN A 174 -15.84 15.85 -15.11
CA GLN A 174 -14.57 16.25 -14.51
C GLN A 174 -14.22 15.56 -13.19
N ALA A 175 -14.76 14.36 -12.94
CA ALA A 175 -14.30 13.53 -11.83
C ALA A 175 -12.83 13.16 -12.02
N ILE A 176 -12.08 13.11 -10.91
CA ILE A 176 -10.67 12.71 -10.88
C ILE A 176 -10.61 11.28 -10.37
N VAL A 177 -9.90 10.42 -11.08
CA VAL A 177 -9.71 9.01 -10.72
C VAL A 177 -8.22 8.75 -10.53
N CYS A 178 -7.84 8.19 -9.39
CA CYS A 178 -6.46 7.84 -9.09
C CYS A 178 -6.37 6.59 -8.21
N ASN A 179 -5.22 5.96 -8.26
CA ASN A 179 -4.90 4.77 -7.48
C ASN A 179 -3.70 5.05 -6.55
N ILE A 180 -3.75 4.55 -5.33
CA ILE A 180 -2.63 4.50 -4.39
C ILE A 180 -2.41 3.08 -3.85
N GLY A 181 -3.15 2.12 -4.37
CA GLY A 181 -2.91 0.69 -4.17
C GLY A 181 -1.66 0.22 -4.93
N HIS A 182 -1.29 -1.03 -4.75
CA HIS A 182 0.02 -1.51 -5.20
C HIS A 182 0.15 -1.61 -6.73
N PHE A 183 -0.87 -2.12 -7.43
CA PHE A 183 -0.86 -2.33 -8.89
C PHE A 183 -1.87 -1.43 -9.62
N ASP A 184 -1.68 -1.29 -10.92
CA ASP A 184 -2.53 -0.52 -11.83
C ASP A 184 -3.82 -1.25 -12.28
N ASN A 185 -4.11 -2.40 -11.69
CA ASN A 185 -5.27 -3.22 -12.02
C ASN A 185 -6.56 -2.87 -11.22
N GLU A 186 -6.48 -1.96 -10.25
CA GLU A 186 -7.66 -1.52 -9.51
C GLU A 186 -8.61 -0.66 -10.36
N ILE A 187 -8.10 -0.01 -11.41
CA ILE A 187 -8.86 0.80 -12.37
C ILE A 187 -8.79 0.12 -13.73
N GLN A 188 -9.92 -0.12 -14.38
CA GLN A 188 -10.01 -0.81 -15.69
C GLN A 188 -9.49 0.06 -16.84
N MET A 189 -8.21 0.41 -16.83
CA MET A 189 -7.60 1.27 -17.85
C MET A 189 -7.67 0.67 -19.26
N ALA A 190 -7.36 -0.60 -19.39
CA ALA A 190 -7.40 -1.27 -20.70
C ALA A 190 -8.82 -1.28 -21.35
N ARG A 191 -9.88 -1.32 -20.52
CA ARG A 191 -11.27 -1.19 -21.03
C ARG A 191 -11.59 0.26 -21.36
N LEU A 192 -11.15 1.21 -20.54
CA LEU A 192 -11.34 2.65 -20.77
C LEU A 192 -10.69 3.08 -22.10
N GLU A 193 -9.47 2.66 -22.37
CA GLU A 193 -8.77 2.96 -23.63
C GLU A 193 -9.44 2.38 -24.87
N LYS A 194 -10.19 1.29 -24.71
CA LYS A 194 -10.95 0.64 -25.80
C LYS A 194 -12.41 1.07 -25.87
N SER A 195 -12.89 1.91 -24.96
CA SER A 195 -14.31 2.28 -24.83
C SER A 195 -14.83 3.25 -25.89
N GLY A 196 -13.94 3.85 -26.70
CA GLY A 196 -14.28 4.94 -27.60
C GLY A 196 -14.22 6.32 -26.94
N ALA A 197 -13.89 6.43 -25.67
CA ALA A 197 -13.58 7.71 -25.04
C ALA A 197 -12.30 8.31 -25.62
N VAL A 198 -12.32 9.61 -25.88
CA VAL A 198 -11.17 10.32 -26.49
C VAL A 198 -10.17 10.69 -25.39
N LYS A 199 -8.99 10.07 -25.44
CA LYS A 199 -7.87 10.41 -24.55
C LYS A 199 -7.18 11.69 -25.00
N THR A 200 -7.02 12.64 -24.09
CA THR A 200 -6.26 13.87 -24.28
C THR A 200 -5.27 14.01 -23.14
N ASN A 201 -3.96 13.97 -23.44
CA ASN A 201 -2.95 14.24 -22.42
C ASN A 201 -2.93 15.75 -22.09
N ILE A 202 -3.19 16.10 -20.84
CA ILE A 202 -3.22 17.47 -20.35
C ILE A 202 -1.81 17.92 -19.96
N LYS A 203 -1.09 17.05 -19.26
CA LYS A 203 0.32 17.18 -18.89
C LYS A 203 0.86 15.79 -18.50
N PRO A 204 2.16 15.61 -18.30
CA PRO A 204 2.70 14.34 -17.88
C PRO A 204 1.92 13.74 -16.70
N GLN A 205 1.52 12.48 -16.81
CA GLN A 205 0.76 11.72 -15.80
C GLN A 205 -0.68 12.22 -15.54
N VAL A 206 -1.24 13.06 -16.40
CA VAL A 206 -2.63 13.56 -16.29
C VAL A 206 -3.32 13.44 -17.65
N ASP A 207 -4.20 12.46 -17.76
CA ASP A 207 -4.98 12.21 -18.96
C ASP A 207 -6.46 12.52 -18.73
N LYS A 208 -7.05 13.23 -19.66
CA LYS A 208 -8.49 13.46 -19.75
C LYS A 208 -9.09 12.48 -20.74
N PHE A 209 -10.12 11.75 -20.30
CA PHE A 209 -10.95 10.90 -21.16
C PHE A 209 -12.31 11.55 -21.34
N THR A 210 -12.67 11.86 -22.59
CA THR A 210 -13.98 12.45 -22.93
C THR A 210 -14.84 11.39 -23.59
N PHE A 211 -15.96 11.07 -22.96
CA PHE A 211 -16.93 10.07 -23.43
C PHE A 211 -17.80 10.61 -24.58
N PRO A 212 -18.48 9.74 -25.35
CA PRO A 212 -19.31 10.16 -26.49
C PRO A 212 -20.46 11.12 -26.14
N ASP A 213 -20.95 11.08 -24.92
CA ASP A 213 -22.00 11.98 -24.40
C ASP A 213 -21.49 13.39 -24.02
N GLY A 214 -20.17 13.58 -24.06
CA GLY A 214 -19.49 14.85 -23.81
C GLY A 214 -18.98 15.03 -22.39
N HIS A 215 -19.39 14.17 -21.41
CA HIS A 215 -18.77 14.22 -20.09
C HIS A 215 -17.33 13.69 -20.11
N SER A 216 -16.53 14.05 -19.14
CA SER A 216 -15.13 13.69 -19.09
C SER A 216 -14.66 13.35 -17.68
N ILE A 217 -13.64 12.53 -17.59
CA ILE A 217 -12.94 12.26 -16.34
C ILE A 217 -11.44 12.52 -16.51
N PHE A 218 -10.74 12.75 -15.42
CA PHE A 218 -9.28 12.81 -15.37
C PHE A 218 -8.74 11.57 -14.69
N VAL A 219 -7.81 10.87 -15.35
CA VAL A 219 -7.10 9.74 -14.77
C VAL A 219 -5.66 10.15 -14.50
N LEU A 220 -5.22 9.95 -13.25
CA LEU A 220 -3.87 10.29 -12.82
C LEU A 220 -2.96 9.09 -12.92
N ALA A 221 -1.71 9.33 -13.33
CA ALA A 221 -0.64 8.33 -13.44
C ALA A 221 -1.05 7.08 -14.25
N GLU A 222 -2.01 7.21 -15.19
CA GLU A 222 -2.54 6.08 -15.99
C GLU A 222 -3.06 4.92 -15.12
N GLY A 223 -3.64 5.21 -13.97
CA GLY A 223 -4.12 4.21 -13.01
C GLY A 223 -3.03 3.59 -12.11
N ARG A 224 -1.76 3.93 -12.32
CA ARG A 224 -0.64 3.53 -11.45
C ARG A 224 -0.64 4.34 -10.15
N LEU A 225 0.29 4.04 -9.25
CA LEU A 225 0.40 4.74 -7.96
C LEU A 225 0.56 6.26 -8.14
N VAL A 226 -0.45 7.02 -7.74
CA VAL A 226 -0.50 8.48 -7.92
C VAL A 226 0.61 9.20 -7.16
N ASN A 227 0.98 8.70 -5.99
CA ASN A 227 2.03 9.28 -5.16
C ASN A 227 3.44 9.13 -5.75
N LEU A 228 3.67 8.10 -6.57
CA LEU A 228 4.93 7.90 -7.29
C LEU A 228 4.89 8.51 -8.69
N GLY A 229 3.80 8.31 -9.42
CA GLY A 229 3.66 8.82 -10.79
C GLY A 229 3.53 10.34 -10.86
N CYS A 230 2.84 10.96 -9.91
CA CYS A 230 2.58 12.40 -9.91
C CYS A 230 3.38 13.19 -8.87
N ALA A 231 4.06 12.51 -7.92
CA ALA A 231 4.84 13.13 -6.85
C ALA A 231 6.13 12.34 -6.56
N THR A 232 6.62 12.42 -5.34
CA THR A 232 7.92 11.85 -4.94
C THR A 232 7.80 10.65 -4.00
N GLY A 233 6.59 10.12 -3.82
CA GLY A 233 6.31 9.00 -2.93
C GLY A 233 6.19 9.41 -1.45
N HIS A 234 6.44 8.45 -0.57
CA HIS A 234 6.35 8.69 0.87
C HIS A 234 7.51 9.53 1.41
N PRO A 235 7.28 10.30 2.50
CA PRO A 235 8.34 11.06 3.18
C PRO A 235 9.48 10.15 3.66
N SER A 236 10.73 10.66 3.60
CA SER A 236 11.92 9.90 3.98
C SER A 236 11.88 9.40 5.43
N PHE A 237 11.27 10.14 6.35
CA PHE A 237 11.18 9.72 7.75
C PHE A 237 10.35 8.46 7.93
N VAL A 238 9.17 8.36 7.28
CA VAL A 238 8.35 7.16 7.38
C VAL A 238 9.00 5.99 6.65
N MET A 239 9.67 6.23 5.52
CA MET A 239 10.42 5.19 4.81
C MET A 239 11.63 4.71 5.60
N SER A 240 12.23 5.55 6.45
CA SER A 240 13.29 5.13 7.38
C SER A 240 12.82 4.01 8.30
N ASN A 241 11.58 4.04 8.79
CA ASN A 241 11.02 2.92 9.58
C ASN A 241 10.97 1.63 8.76
N SER A 242 10.47 1.68 7.52
CA SER A 242 10.38 0.52 6.63
C SER A 242 11.78 -0.05 6.32
N PHE A 243 12.73 0.81 5.99
CA PHE A 243 14.10 0.38 5.66
C PHE A 243 14.87 -0.14 6.87
N THR A 244 14.62 0.40 8.07
CA THR A 244 15.21 -0.15 9.30
C THR A 244 14.66 -1.55 9.58
N ASN A 245 13.35 -1.77 9.40
CA ASN A 245 12.76 -3.12 9.46
C ASN A 245 13.44 -4.07 8.47
N GLN A 246 13.66 -3.63 7.22
CA GLN A 246 14.34 -4.43 6.20
C GLN A 246 15.79 -4.77 6.61
N CYS A 247 16.53 -3.80 7.12
CA CYS A 247 17.90 -4.04 7.59
C CYS A 247 17.95 -5.05 8.73
N LEU A 248 17.07 -4.90 9.74
CA LEU A 248 17.00 -5.84 10.87
C LEU A 248 16.57 -7.23 10.41
N ALA A 249 15.62 -7.32 9.48
CA ALA A 249 15.20 -8.61 8.89
C ALA A 249 16.34 -9.30 8.14
N GLN A 250 17.16 -8.55 7.40
CA GLN A 250 18.35 -9.11 6.73
C GLN A 250 19.39 -9.58 7.74
N MET A 251 19.59 -8.86 8.84
CA MET A 251 20.50 -9.27 9.92
C MET A 251 20.00 -10.54 10.59
N GLU A 252 18.72 -10.65 10.86
CA GLU A 252 18.07 -11.84 11.44
C GLU A 252 18.26 -13.05 10.53
N LEU A 253 17.95 -12.93 9.24
CA LEU A 253 18.16 -13.99 8.24
C LEU A 253 19.62 -14.43 8.11
N TRP A 254 20.56 -13.52 8.37
CA TRP A 254 21.98 -13.84 8.31
C TRP A 254 22.50 -14.54 9.56
N GLN A 255 22.01 -14.14 10.73
CA GLN A 255 22.48 -14.63 12.03
C GLN A 255 21.79 -15.93 12.46
N GLU A 256 20.48 -16.01 12.19
CA GLU A 256 19.66 -17.16 12.60
C GLU A 256 19.59 -18.21 11.48
N LYS A 257 19.49 -19.47 11.89
CA LYS A 257 19.26 -20.59 10.98
C LYS A 257 17.77 -20.92 10.96
N LEU A 258 17.04 -20.15 10.16
CA LEU A 258 15.63 -20.38 9.98
C LEU A 258 15.37 -21.51 8.97
N GLU A 259 14.41 -22.38 9.28
CA GLU A 259 13.87 -23.32 8.31
C GLU A 259 13.12 -22.59 7.19
N VAL A 260 12.89 -23.28 6.06
CA VAL A 260 12.09 -22.71 4.97
C VAL A 260 10.66 -22.43 5.45
N GLY A 261 10.24 -21.19 5.36
CA GLY A 261 8.93 -20.73 5.82
C GLY A 261 8.82 -19.21 5.79
N VAL A 262 7.62 -18.69 5.98
CA VAL A 262 7.36 -17.25 6.09
C VAL A 262 7.23 -16.87 7.56
N TYR A 263 8.10 -15.99 8.02
CA TYR A 263 8.18 -15.50 9.38
C TYR A 263 7.82 -14.03 9.46
N ARG A 264 7.45 -13.56 10.64
CA ARG A 264 7.34 -12.13 10.94
C ARG A 264 8.59 -11.68 11.70
N LEU A 265 8.94 -10.41 11.55
CA LEU A 265 10.01 -9.84 12.35
C LEU A 265 9.65 -9.94 13.84
N PRO A 266 10.55 -10.43 14.71
CA PRO A 266 10.30 -10.54 16.15
C PRO A 266 9.88 -9.20 16.76
N LYS A 267 8.98 -9.26 17.75
CA LYS A 267 8.39 -8.06 18.36
C LYS A 267 9.42 -7.10 18.97
N HIS A 268 10.47 -7.64 19.56
CA HIS A 268 11.54 -6.82 20.12
C HIS A 268 12.31 -6.01 19.06
N LEU A 269 12.45 -6.56 17.84
CA LEU A 269 13.07 -5.82 16.72
C LEU A 269 12.11 -4.77 16.15
N ASP A 270 10.81 -5.05 16.07
CA ASP A 270 9.79 -4.07 15.69
C ASP A 270 9.76 -2.89 16.68
N GLU A 271 9.90 -3.14 17.99
CA GLU A 271 10.03 -2.09 19.00
C GLU A 271 11.37 -1.32 18.87
N GLU A 272 12.46 -2.00 18.52
CA GLU A 272 13.76 -1.37 18.29
C GLU A 272 13.72 -0.39 17.12
N VAL A 273 13.03 -0.74 16.03
CA VAL A 273 12.78 0.22 14.94
C VAL A 273 12.15 1.51 15.49
N ALA A 274 11.12 1.39 16.33
CA ALA A 274 10.50 2.57 16.94
C ALA A 274 11.51 3.36 17.79
N ARG A 275 12.27 2.69 18.66
CA ARG A 275 13.26 3.34 19.56
C ARG A 275 14.27 4.17 18.76
N LEU A 276 14.80 3.63 17.67
CA LEU A 276 15.78 4.30 16.81
C LEU A 276 15.26 5.60 16.18
N HIS A 277 13.94 5.79 16.13
CA HIS A 277 13.32 6.97 15.51
C HIS A 277 12.83 8.01 16.54
N LEU A 278 12.70 7.64 17.83
CA LEU A 278 12.10 8.51 18.84
C LEU A 278 12.94 9.75 19.15
N ASP A 279 14.27 9.61 19.18
CA ASP A 279 15.17 10.72 19.50
C ASP A 279 15.04 11.87 18.50
N ASN A 280 14.85 11.55 17.21
CA ASN A 280 14.65 12.56 16.17
C ASN A 280 13.34 13.36 16.34
N LEU A 281 12.39 12.82 17.09
CA LEU A 281 11.11 13.47 17.40
C LEU A 281 11.12 14.15 18.77
N GLY A 282 12.22 14.04 19.54
CA GLY A 282 12.30 14.56 20.89
C GLY A 282 11.35 13.87 21.87
N VAL A 283 11.09 12.58 21.65
CA VAL A 283 10.17 11.79 22.48
C VAL A 283 10.88 11.27 23.72
N GLU A 284 10.30 11.51 24.89
CA GLU A 284 10.73 10.95 26.16
C GLU A 284 9.79 9.81 26.58
N LEU A 285 10.31 8.58 26.63
CA LEU A 285 9.52 7.42 27.05
C LEU A 285 9.45 7.35 28.57
N THR A 286 8.24 7.09 29.10
CA THR A 286 8.06 6.68 30.50
C THR A 286 8.68 5.30 30.71
N ARG A 287 9.40 5.14 31.83
CA ARG A 287 9.98 3.86 32.23
C ARG A 287 9.11 3.17 33.27
N LEU A 288 8.92 1.87 33.11
CA LEU A 288 8.23 1.06 34.10
C LEU A 288 9.12 0.88 35.34
N THR A 289 8.52 0.99 36.52
CA THR A 289 9.13 0.46 37.73
C THR A 289 9.01 -1.07 37.73
N GLU A 290 9.87 -1.76 38.48
CA GLU A 290 9.78 -3.23 38.62
C GLU A 290 8.38 -3.66 39.07
N LYS A 291 7.80 -2.97 40.05
CA LYS A 291 6.43 -3.26 40.52
C LYS A 291 5.37 -3.16 39.41
N GLN A 292 5.52 -2.18 38.50
CA GLN A 292 4.61 -2.01 37.36
C GLN A 292 4.82 -3.09 36.32
N ALA A 293 6.07 -3.41 36.02
CA ALA A 293 6.43 -4.47 35.08
C ALA A 293 5.93 -5.83 35.56
N ASP A 294 6.15 -6.19 36.81
CA ASP A 294 5.64 -7.39 37.45
C ASP A 294 4.11 -7.47 37.41
N TYR A 295 3.43 -6.35 37.70
CA TYR A 295 1.96 -6.31 37.72
C TYR A 295 1.33 -6.64 36.37
N ILE A 296 1.95 -6.21 35.26
CA ILE A 296 1.47 -6.47 33.90
C ILE A 296 2.19 -7.63 33.22
N GLY A 297 3.16 -8.27 33.88
CA GLY A 297 3.85 -9.47 33.42
C GLY A 297 4.76 -9.23 32.20
N VAL A 298 5.45 -8.08 32.14
CA VAL A 298 6.42 -7.77 31.09
C VAL A 298 7.78 -7.40 31.68
N SER A 299 8.84 -7.44 30.86
CA SER A 299 10.13 -6.87 31.25
C SER A 299 10.04 -5.33 31.33
N PRO A 300 10.77 -4.66 32.27
CA PRO A 300 10.90 -3.20 32.26
C PRO A 300 11.40 -2.61 30.94
N ASP A 301 12.14 -3.37 30.16
CA ASP A 301 12.74 -2.96 28.88
C ASP A 301 11.97 -3.48 27.65
N GLY A 302 10.85 -4.16 27.86
CA GLY A 302 10.02 -4.72 26.78
C GLY A 302 10.40 -6.17 26.39
N PRO A 303 9.79 -6.73 25.37
CA PRO A 303 8.68 -6.16 24.60
C PRO A 303 7.41 -5.97 25.46
N TYR A 304 6.72 -4.85 25.25
CA TYR A 304 5.56 -4.46 26.07
C TYR A 304 4.24 -5.10 25.63
N LYS A 305 4.23 -5.71 24.46
CA LYS A 305 3.07 -6.40 23.89
C LYS A 305 3.45 -7.81 23.40
N ALA A 306 2.48 -8.72 23.44
CA ALA A 306 2.65 -10.06 22.93
C ALA A 306 2.94 -10.06 21.42
N GLU A 307 3.61 -11.10 20.92
CA GLU A 307 4.01 -11.25 19.51
C GLU A 307 2.85 -11.10 18.51
N HIS A 308 1.64 -11.52 18.87
CA HIS A 308 0.47 -11.44 18.01
C HIS A 308 -0.22 -10.07 18.03
N TYR A 309 0.15 -9.16 18.94
CA TYR A 309 -0.53 -7.88 19.08
C TYR A 309 -0.23 -6.95 17.90
N ARG A 310 -1.27 -6.36 17.34
CA ARG A 310 -1.23 -5.35 16.28
C ARG A 310 -1.89 -4.06 16.77
N TYR A 311 -1.16 -2.97 16.76
CA TYR A 311 -1.60 -1.64 17.21
C TYR A 311 -2.76 -1.08 16.41
#